data_bdfd7a243409f250eeef920d3126841b
#
_entry.id   bdfd7a243409f250eeef920d3126841b
#
_cell.length_a   1.000
_cell.length_b   1.000
_cell.length_c   1.000
_cell.angle_alpha   90.00
_cell.angle_beta   90.00
_cell.angle_gamma   90.00
#
_symmetry.space_group_name_H-M   'P 1'
#
loop_
_entity.id
_entity.type
_entity.pdbx_description
1 polymer ?
#
loop_
_entity_poly.entity_id
_entity_poly.type
_entity_poly.pdbx_seq_one_letter_code
_entity_poly.pdbx_strand_id
1 'polypeptide(L)' 'MAASTALLAIVLVTAGCTTYYRVTDPASGRMYYTTDISRRGTAVEFTDAKSGSNVTLQNSEIKEISSDDYQKNTAK' A
#
# COMPACT_ATOMS: atom_id res chain seq x y z
N MET A 1 9.50 -3.62 37.21
CA MET A 1 10.61 -3.68 36.29
C MET A 1 10.33 -4.53 35.07
N ALA A 2 9.76 -5.70 35.26
CA ALA A 2 9.39 -6.56 34.13
C ALA A 2 8.28 -5.97 33.26
N ALA A 3 7.47 -5.09 33.79
CA ALA A 3 6.32 -4.53 33.09
C ALA A 3 6.69 -3.69 31.89
N SER A 4 7.84 -3.02 31.89
CA SER A 4 8.24 -2.18 30.78
C SER A 4 8.56 -2.98 29.53
N THR A 5 9.10 -4.16 29.69
CA THR A 5 9.48 -5.00 28.58
C THR A 5 8.26 -5.51 27.81
N ALA A 6 7.20 -5.83 28.51
CA ALA A 6 5.98 -6.32 27.87
C ALA A 6 5.35 -5.24 26.98
N LEU A 7 5.45 -4.01 27.38
CA LEU A 7 4.89 -2.89 26.61
C LEU A 7 5.55 -2.75 25.24
N LEU A 8 6.84 -2.90 25.20
CA LEU A 8 7.58 -2.82 23.94
C LEU A 8 7.18 -3.88 22.93
N ALA A 9 6.91 -5.07 23.40
CA ALA A 9 6.50 -6.16 22.52
C ALA A 9 5.17 -5.86 21.83
N ILE A 10 4.25 -5.23 22.51
CA ILE A 10 2.95 -4.88 21.96
C ILE A 10 3.09 -3.85 20.84
N VAL A 11 3.94 -2.88 21.01
CA VAL A 11 4.16 -1.84 19.98
C VAL A 11 4.71 -2.45 18.70
N LEU A 12 5.64 -3.38 18.81
CA LEU A 12 6.22 -4.04 17.65
C LEU A 12 5.19 -4.83 16.84
N VAL A 13 4.29 -5.51 17.50
CA VAL A 13 3.25 -6.28 16.84
C VAL A 13 2.34 -5.35 16.03
N THR A 14 1.99 -4.21 16.57
CA THR A 14 1.13 -3.26 15.90
C THR A 14 1.75 -2.72 14.62
N ALA A 15 3.05 -2.50 14.62
CA ALA A 15 3.75 -1.92 13.49
C ALA A 15 3.82 -2.85 12.28
N GLY A 16 3.55 -4.15 12.44
CA GLY A 16 3.68 -5.13 11.37
C GLY A 16 2.45 -5.35 10.50
N CYS A 17 1.43 -4.50 10.57
CA CYS A 17 0.13 -4.77 9.93
C CYS A 17 -0.13 -3.99 8.64
N THR A 18 0.88 -3.46 7.98
CA THR A 18 0.69 -2.71 6.74
C THR A 18 0.58 -3.64 5.55
N THR A 19 -0.43 -3.41 4.71
CA THR A 19 -0.61 -4.14 3.46
C THR A 19 -0.18 -3.27 2.29
N TYR A 20 0.52 -3.85 1.34
CA TYR A 20 1.04 -3.14 0.18
C TYR A 20 0.36 -3.65 -1.09
N TYR A 21 0.06 -2.72 -2.00
CA TYR A 21 -0.68 -3.04 -3.23
C TYR A 21 0.02 -2.49 -4.46
N ARG A 22 -0.09 -3.24 -5.54
CA ARG A 22 0.23 -2.77 -6.88
C ARG A 22 -1.08 -2.64 -7.65
N VAL A 23 -1.34 -1.45 -8.20
CA VAL A 23 -2.54 -1.18 -8.98
C VAL A 23 -2.12 -0.97 -10.43
N THR A 24 -2.66 -1.75 -11.33
CA THR A 24 -2.34 -1.66 -12.75
C THR A 24 -3.52 -1.07 -13.51
N ASP A 25 -3.25 -0.05 -14.31
CA ASP A 25 -4.24 0.53 -15.19
C ASP A 25 -4.21 -0.23 -16.52
N PRO A 26 -5.25 -1.02 -16.85
CA PRO A 26 -5.22 -1.82 -18.07
C PRO A 26 -5.24 -0.98 -19.35
N ALA A 27 -5.75 0.25 -19.29
CA ALA A 27 -5.82 1.11 -20.47
C ALA A 27 -4.45 1.62 -20.89
N SER A 28 -3.56 1.92 -19.96
CA SER A 28 -2.24 2.47 -20.24
C SER A 28 -1.10 1.50 -19.94
N GLY A 29 -1.36 0.46 -19.16
CA GLY A 29 -0.34 -0.45 -18.69
C GLY A 29 0.48 0.12 -17.53
N ARG A 30 0.14 1.28 -17.02
CA ARG A 30 0.85 1.89 -15.90
C ARG A 30 0.61 1.15 -14.61
N MET A 31 1.65 1.07 -13.80
CA MET A 31 1.59 0.45 -12.48
C MET A 31 1.80 1.50 -11.41
N TYR A 32 0.94 1.43 -10.38
CA TYR A 32 1.00 2.32 -9.23
C TYR A 32 1.17 1.50 -7.97
N TYR A 33 1.71 2.11 -6.93
CA TYR A 33 1.97 1.43 -5.66
C TYR A 33 1.39 2.24 -4.52
N THR A 34 0.66 1.57 -3.63
CA THR A 34 -0.02 2.25 -2.53
C THR A 34 -0.21 1.32 -1.35
N THR A 35 -0.51 1.89 -0.20
CA THR A 35 -0.85 1.13 1.01
C THR A 35 -2.32 1.29 1.38
N ASP A 36 -3.06 2.15 0.68
CA ASP A 36 -4.45 2.43 1.03
C ASP A 36 -5.26 2.65 -0.23
N ILE A 37 -6.36 1.92 -0.35
CA ILE A 37 -7.23 1.96 -1.52
C ILE A 37 -8.67 2.18 -1.08
N SER A 38 -9.33 3.17 -1.68
CA SER A 38 -10.76 3.39 -1.51
C SER A 38 -11.49 2.91 -2.76
N ARG A 39 -12.46 2.04 -2.58
CA ARG A 39 -13.25 1.49 -3.68
C ARG A 39 -14.61 2.17 -3.74
N ARG A 40 -15.00 2.57 -4.96
CA ARG A 40 -16.32 3.16 -5.21
C ARG A 40 -16.87 2.55 -6.49
N GLY A 41 -17.69 1.49 -6.36
CA GLY A 41 -18.16 0.76 -7.53
C GLY A 41 -16.99 0.13 -8.26
N THR A 42 -16.83 0.45 -9.55
CA THR A 42 -15.72 -0.04 -10.36
C THR A 42 -14.50 0.87 -10.30
N ALA A 43 -14.60 2.02 -9.64
CA ALA A 43 -13.51 2.96 -9.51
C ALA A 43 -12.70 2.69 -8.25
N VAL A 44 -11.40 2.93 -8.32
CA VAL A 44 -10.52 2.90 -7.15
C VAL A 44 -9.77 4.21 -7.05
N GLU A 45 -9.64 4.71 -5.84
CA GLU A 45 -8.94 5.95 -5.55
C GLU A 45 -7.84 5.68 -4.53
N PHE A 46 -6.67 6.23 -4.78
CA PHE A 46 -5.53 6.02 -3.89
C PHE A 46 -4.49 7.10 -4.11
N THR A 47 -3.52 7.18 -3.20
CA THR A 47 -2.37 8.05 -3.37
C THR A 47 -1.20 7.19 -3.86
N ASP A 48 -0.65 7.55 -5.02
CA ASP A 48 0.49 6.84 -5.57
C ASP A 48 1.75 7.16 -4.76
N ALA A 49 2.40 6.13 -4.23
CA ALA A 49 3.56 6.30 -3.36
C ALA A 49 4.76 6.90 -4.09
N LYS A 50 4.84 6.69 -5.39
CA LYS A 50 5.96 7.16 -6.19
C LYS A 50 5.91 8.66 -6.45
N SER A 51 4.74 9.19 -6.77
CA SER A 51 4.56 10.60 -7.12
C SER A 51 3.92 11.43 -6.03
N GLY A 52 3.25 10.80 -5.06
CA GLY A 52 2.47 11.48 -4.05
C GLY A 52 1.14 12.03 -4.56
N SER A 53 0.76 11.71 -5.79
CA SER A 53 -0.46 12.22 -6.40
C SER A 53 -1.66 11.32 -6.10
N ASN A 54 -2.83 11.92 -6.00
CA ASN A 54 -4.07 11.18 -5.92
C ASN A 54 -4.44 10.66 -7.30
N VAL A 55 -4.76 9.38 -7.38
CA VAL A 55 -5.09 8.70 -8.64
C VAL A 55 -6.45 8.05 -8.52
N THR A 56 -7.27 8.18 -9.55
CA THR A 56 -8.55 7.50 -9.66
C THR A 56 -8.57 6.70 -10.96
N LEU A 57 -8.79 5.40 -10.86
CA LEU A 57 -8.81 4.52 -12.02
C LEU A 57 -10.11 3.74 -12.10
N GLN A 58 -10.51 3.41 -13.33
CA GLN A 58 -11.67 2.56 -13.62
C GLN A 58 -11.17 1.17 -14.02
N ASN A 59 -11.83 0.14 -13.49
CA ASN A 59 -11.55 -1.25 -13.88
C ASN A 59 -10.08 -1.65 -13.73
N SER A 60 -9.40 -1.12 -12.70
CA SER A 60 -7.99 -1.43 -12.48
C SER A 60 -7.81 -2.84 -11.90
N GLU A 61 -6.61 -3.38 -12.08
CA GLU A 61 -6.21 -4.64 -11.47
C GLU A 61 -5.42 -4.34 -10.20
N ILE A 62 -5.87 -4.91 -9.08
CA ILE A 62 -5.24 -4.68 -7.78
C ILE A 62 -4.62 -5.99 -7.30
N LYS A 63 -3.34 -5.95 -6.97
CA LYS A 63 -2.62 -7.11 -6.47
C LYS A 63 -1.90 -6.75 -5.17
N GLU A 64 -2.06 -7.60 -4.16
CA GLU A 64 -1.31 -7.46 -2.92
C GLU A 64 0.12 -7.93 -3.16
N ILE A 65 1.09 -7.13 -2.72
CA ILE A 65 2.49 -7.43 -2.93
C ILE A 65 3.24 -7.40 -1.61
N SER A 66 4.48 -7.91 -1.62
CA SER A 66 5.32 -7.91 -0.43
C SER A 66 5.88 -6.52 -0.14
N SER A 67 6.30 -6.31 1.09
CA SER A 67 6.99 -5.10 1.50
C SER A 67 8.23 -4.85 0.65
N ASP A 68 8.97 -5.90 0.33
CA ASP A 68 10.18 -5.79 -0.49
C ASP A 68 9.87 -5.29 -1.90
N ASP A 69 8.84 -5.85 -2.53
CA ASP A 69 8.42 -5.41 -3.85
C ASP A 69 7.97 -3.97 -3.85
N TYR A 70 7.23 -3.59 -2.82
CA TYR A 70 6.75 -2.22 -2.69
C TYR A 70 7.91 -1.24 -2.58
N GLN A 71 8.86 -1.51 -1.70
CA GLN A 71 10.00 -0.62 -1.50
C GLN A 71 10.91 -0.54 -2.71
N LYS A 72 11.12 -1.66 -3.37
CA LYS A 72 11.93 -1.72 -4.58
C LYS A 72 11.36 -0.85 -5.70
N ASN A 73 10.05 -0.79 -5.82
CA ASN A 73 9.39 -0.06 -6.90
C ASN A 73 9.02 1.38 -6.54
N THR A 74 9.15 1.77 -5.28
CA THR A 74 8.84 3.13 -4.83
C THR A 74 10.08 3.90 -4.40
N ALA A 75 11.24 3.28 -4.35
CA ALA A 75 12.50 3.94 -4.02
C ALA A 75 12.83 4.99 -5.06
N LYS A 76 13.38 6.10 -4.60
CA LYS A 76 13.73 7.23 -5.47
C LYS A 76 15.22 7.37 -5.64
#